data_a45eaa247d8a42398350e51730c8d7ba
#
_entry.id   a45eaa247d8a42398350e51730c8d7ba
#
_cell.length_a   1.000
_cell.length_b   1.000
_cell.length_c   1.000
_cell.angle_alpha   90.00
_cell.angle_beta   90.00
_cell.angle_gamma   90.00
#
_symmetry.space_group_name_H-M   'P 1'
#
loop_
_entity.id
_entity.type
_entity.pdbx_description
1 polymer ?
#
loop_
_entity_poly.entity_id
_entity_poly.type
_entity_poly.pdbx_seq_one_letter_code
_entity_poly.pdbx_strand_id
1 'polypeptide(L)'
;IQPDTKFVRIKTVEEQTVALLHTLRKAAVSQRVELSNRIRGILAEFGIVVARGRGSFNSEIEALFNECEKIHDVNLRVAISSLFEDYHRLEQREKELSEKIEALNKDNELVKIALTCPGVGSLTASAIVAEVGDASQFRNGREMAAWNGVVPSQHSTGGRSTLGGITK
;
A
#
# COMPACT_ATOMS: atom_id res chain seq x y z
N ILE A 1 22.90 -23.89 20.74
CA ILE A 1 22.01 -22.70 20.82
C ILE A 1 22.80 -21.66 21.59
N GLN A 2 23.05 -20.49 20.99
CA GLN A 2 23.71 -19.39 21.71
C GLN A 2 22.79 -18.93 22.85
N PRO A 3 23.32 -18.75 24.09
CA PRO A 3 22.51 -18.48 25.27
C PRO A 3 21.72 -17.15 25.21
N ASP A 4 22.05 -16.23 24.32
CA ASP A 4 21.40 -14.92 24.18
C ASP A 4 20.49 -14.78 22.95
N THR A 5 20.08 -15.90 22.34
CA THR A 5 19.20 -15.84 21.17
C THR A 5 17.78 -15.42 21.61
N LYS A 6 17.36 -14.21 21.24
CA LYS A 6 16.01 -13.75 21.45
C LYS A 6 15.09 -14.29 20.35
N PHE A 7 14.09 -15.03 20.76
CA PHE A 7 13.05 -15.52 19.85
C PHE A 7 11.99 -14.44 19.65
N VAL A 8 11.54 -14.27 18.41
CA VAL A 8 10.40 -13.42 18.09
C VAL A 8 9.13 -14.12 18.55
N ARG A 9 8.18 -13.37 19.10
CA ARG A 9 6.87 -13.87 19.49
C ARG A 9 6.14 -14.46 18.28
N ILE A 10 5.50 -15.62 18.48
CA ILE A 10 4.65 -16.21 17.45
C ILE A 10 3.37 -15.38 17.35
N LYS A 11 3.02 -14.94 16.14
CA LYS A 11 1.77 -14.23 15.85
C LYS A 11 0.56 -15.12 16.10
N THR A 12 -0.52 -14.57 16.63
CA THR A 12 -1.80 -15.28 16.72
C THR A 12 -2.41 -15.47 15.33
N VAL A 13 -3.43 -16.34 15.23
CA VAL A 13 -4.14 -16.57 13.96
C VAL A 13 -4.80 -15.26 13.47
N GLU A 14 -5.37 -14.48 14.41
CA GLU A 14 -5.98 -13.18 14.10
C GLU A 14 -4.94 -12.20 13.53
N GLU A 15 -3.78 -12.07 14.17
CA GLU A 15 -2.68 -11.21 13.68
C GLU A 15 -2.18 -11.66 12.31
N GLN A 16 -2.04 -12.96 12.08
CA GLN A 16 -1.66 -13.52 10.79
C GLN A 16 -2.72 -13.21 9.72
N THR A 17 -4.00 -13.32 10.07
CA THR A 17 -5.11 -13.01 9.17
C THR A 17 -5.11 -11.53 8.77
N VAL A 18 -4.93 -10.63 9.73
CA VAL A 18 -4.84 -9.19 9.44
C VAL A 18 -3.62 -8.88 8.58
N ALA A 19 -2.46 -9.46 8.87
CA ALA A 19 -1.25 -9.29 8.06
C ALA A 19 -1.45 -9.80 6.61
N LEU A 20 -2.15 -10.92 6.44
CA LEU A 20 -2.52 -11.45 5.11
C LEU A 20 -3.44 -10.48 4.37
N LEU A 21 -4.45 -9.92 5.03
CA LEU A 21 -5.36 -8.94 4.40
C LEU A 21 -4.60 -7.68 3.95
N HIS A 22 -3.64 -7.19 4.74
CA HIS A 22 -2.76 -6.08 4.33
C HIS A 22 -1.92 -6.45 3.09
N THR A 23 -1.39 -7.67 3.04
CA THR A 23 -0.63 -8.16 1.88
C THR A 23 -1.50 -8.20 0.61
N LEU A 24 -2.72 -8.73 0.72
CA LEU A 24 -3.67 -8.78 -0.40
C LEU A 24 -4.09 -7.38 -0.85
N ARG A 25 -4.34 -6.45 0.10
CA ARG A 25 -4.64 -5.07 -0.20
C ARG A 25 -3.49 -4.38 -0.94
N LYS A 26 -2.25 -4.55 -0.46
CA LYS A 26 -1.04 -4.00 -1.11
C LYS A 26 -0.90 -4.52 -2.53
N ALA A 27 -1.14 -5.81 -2.75
CA ALA A 27 -1.13 -6.41 -4.09
C ALA A 27 -2.20 -5.79 -5.00
N ALA A 28 -3.45 -5.61 -4.52
CA ALA A 28 -4.52 -4.99 -5.29
C ALA A 28 -4.17 -3.53 -5.67
N VAL A 29 -3.61 -2.75 -4.74
CA VAL A 29 -3.14 -1.38 -5.01
C VAL A 29 -2.04 -1.37 -6.08
N SER A 30 -1.04 -2.25 -5.97
CA SER A 30 0.06 -2.34 -6.93
C SER A 30 -0.44 -2.69 -8.33
N GLN A 31 -1.29 -3.71 -8.44
CA GLN A 31 -1.91 -4.14 -9.71
C GLN A 31 -2.75 -3.02 -10.34
N ARG A 32 -3.55 -2.31 -9.52
CA ARG A 32 -4.35 -1.17 -9.99
C ARG A 32 -3.47 -0.04 -10.55
N VAL A 33 -2.38 0.30 -9.85
CA VAL A 33 -1.43 1.33 -10.31
C VAL A 33 -0.75 0.90 -11.61
N GLU A 34 -0.28 -0.34 -11.68
CA GLU A 34 0.33 -0.90 -12.89
C GLU A 34 -0.65 -0.85 -14.06
N LEU A 35 -1.90 -1.28 -13.86
CA LEU A 35 -2.92 -1.29 -14.90
C LEU A 35 -3.26 0.13 -15.38
N SER A 36 -3.40 1.10 -14.46
CA SER A 36 -3.61 2.50 -14.84
C SER A 36 -2.46 3.08 -15.66
N ASN A 37 -1.22 2.71 -15.36
CA ASN A 37 -0.06 3.12 -16.13
C ASN A 37 -0.02 2.45 -17.50
N ARG A 38 -0.41 1.18 -17.59
CA ARG A 38 -0.54 0.43 -18.85
C ARG A 38 -1.58 1.07 -19.76
N ILE A 39 -2.77 1.39 -19.24
CA ILE A 39 -3.84 2.07 -19.99
C ILE A 39 -3.33 3.42 -20.53
N ARG A 40 -2.65 4.23 -19.68
CA ARG A 40 -2.05 5.50 -20.11
C ARG A 40 -1.03 5.31 -21.23
N GLY A 41 -0.18 4.28 -21.12
CA GLY A 41 0.82 3.97 -22.15
C GLY A 41 0.17 3.63 -23.49
N ILE A 42 -0.83 2.75 -23.47
CA ILE A 42 -1.57 2.38 -24.69
C ILE A 42 -2.24 3.62 -25.32
N LEU A 43 -2.96 4.40 -24.52
CA LEU A 43 -3.64 5.61 -25.04
C LEU A 43 -2.67 6.64 -25.61
N ALA A 44 -1.49 6.79 -25.01
CA ALA A 44 -0.45 7.70 -25.50
C ALA A 44 0.08 7.30 -26.89
N GLU A 45 0.15 6.01 -27.23
CA GLU A 45 0.50 5.52 -28.58
C GLU A 45 -0.52 5.97 -29.64
N PHE A 46 -1.76 6.23 -29.24
CA PHE A 46 -2.82 6.79 -30.09
C PHE A 46 -2.96 8.31 -29.97
N GLY A 47 -2.00 9.00 -29.34
CA GLY A 47 -2.00 10.46 -29.19
C GLY A 47 -2.93 10.97 -28.09
N ILE A 48 -3.50 10.09 -27.26
CA ILE A 48 -4.42 10.44 -26.17
C ILE A 48 -3.62 10.48 -24.85
N VAL A 49 -3.47 11.66 -24.28
CA VAL A 49 -2.72 11.87 -23.03
C VAL A 49 -3.71 11.94 -21.86
N VAL A 50 -3.54 11.06 -20.88
CA VAL A 50 -4.35 11.01 -19.64
C VAL A 50 -3.51 11.50 -18.47
N ALA A 51 -4.02 12.45 -17.71
CA ALA A 51 -3.31 13.08 -16.60
C ALA A 51 -2.96 12.10 -15.47
N ARG A 52 -1.94 12.46 -14.67
CA ARG A 52 -1.55 11.70 -13.50
C ARG A 52 -2.54 11.94 -12.35
N GLY A 53 -2.72 10.94 -11.52
CA GLY A 53 -3.63 10.98 -10.38
C GLY A 53 -4.81 10.01 -10.55
N ARG A 54 -5.38 9.56 -9.41
CA ARG A 54 -6.50 8.59 -9.42
C ARG A 54 -7.80 9.23 -9.90
N GLY A 55 -8.14 10.41 -9.37
CA GLY A 55 -9.36 11.12 -9.74
C GLY A 55 -9.37 11.53 -11.21
N SER A 56 -8.28 12.15 -11.69
CA SER A 56 -8.14 12.54 -13.10
C SER A 56 -8.20 11.34 -14.03
N PHE A 57 -7.57 10.21 -13.65
CA PHE A 57 -7.61 8.98 -14.45
C PHE A 57 -9.04 8.49 -14.68
N ASN A 58 -9.83 8.35 -13.60
CA ASN A 58 -11.20 7.85 -13.70
C ASN A 58 -12.06 8.80 -14.56
N SER A 59 -12.06 10.10 -14.26
CA SER A 59 -12.89 11.07 -14.97
C SER A 59 -12.52 11.22 -16.45
N GLU A 60 -11.23 11.16 -16.79
CA GLU A 60 -10.78 11.29 -18.18
C GLU A 60 -11.07 10.03 -19.00
N ILE A 61 -10.92 8.82 -18.42
CA ILE A 61 -11.29 7.59 -19.11
C ILE A 61 -12.81 7.52 -19.32
N GLU A 62 -13.62 7.87 -18.33
CA GLU A 62 -15.07 7.95 -18.49
C GLU A 62 -15.48 8.96 -19.57
N ALA A 63 -14.84 10.13 -19.61
CA ALA A 63 -15.06 11.13 -20.66
C ALA A 63 -14.71 10.59 -22.05
N LEU A 64 -13.59 9.86 -22.17
CA LEU A 64 -13.20 9.22 -23.44
C LEU A 64 -14.22 8.22 -23.97
N PHE A 65 -14.89 7.48 -23.08
CA PHE A 65 -15.96 6.54 -23.48
C PHE A 65 -17.25 7.27 -23.87
N ASN A 66 -17.54 8.42 -23.26
CA ASN A 66 -18.72 9.22 -23.57
C ASN A 66 -18.54 10.00 -24.89
N GLU A 67 -17.31 10.44 -25.20
CA GLU A 67 -16.95 11.16 -26.43
C GLU A 67 -16.51 10.16 -27.52
N CYS A 68 -17.47 9.63 -28.29
CA CYS A 68 -17.22 8.61 -29.32
C CYS A 68 -16.21 9.04 -30.39
N GLU A 69 -15.93 10.33 -30.51
CA GLU A 69 -15.06 10.90 -31.56
C GLU A 69 -13.54 10.75 -31.25
N LYS A 70 -13.15 10.52 -29.99
CA LYS A 70 -11.72 10.46 -29.63
C LYS A 70 -11.07 9.10 -29.84
N ILE A 71 -11.86 8.02 -29.81
CA ILE A 71 -11.37 6.67 -30.12
C ILE A 71 -12.19 6.12 -31.29
N HIS A 72 -11.68 6.34 -32.49
CA HIS A 72 -12.37 5.90 -33.73
C HIS A 72 -12.30 4.38 -33.93
N ASP A 73 -11.24 3.73 -33.47
CA ASP A 73 -11.08 2.28 -33.61
C ASP A 73 -11.93 1.54 -32.56
N VAL A 74 -12.92 0.77 -33.06
CA VAL A 74 -13.83 -0.02 -32.23
C VAL A 74 -13.08 -1.09 -31.41
N ASN A 75 -12.05 -1.72 -31.98
CA ASN A 75 -11.30 -2.77 -31.30
C ASN A 75 -10.46 -2.19 -30.17
N LEU A 76 -9.84 -1.03 -30.40
CA LEU A 76 -9.12 -0.28 -29.34
C LEU A 76 -10.09 0.09 -28.21
N ARG A 77 -11.28 0.58 -28.55
CA ARG A 77 -12.30 0.95 -27.57
C ARG A 77 -12.71 -0.25 -26.71
N VAL A 78 -12.97 -1.41 -27.32
CA VAL A 78 -13.30 -2.65 -26.61
C VAL A 78 -12.14 -3.09 -25.69
N ALA A 79 -10.91 -3.04 -26.19
CA ALA A 79 -9.74 -3.42 -25.41
C ALA A 79 -9.53 -2.49 -24.17
N ILE A 80 -9.65 -1.19 -24.34
CA ILE A 80 -9.52 -0.22 -23.23
C ILE A 80 -10.69 -0.38 -22.25
N SER A 81 -11.92 -0.61 -22.72
CA SER A 81 -13.07 -0.88 -21.84
C SER A 81 -12.82 -2.08 -20.94
N SER A 82 -12.34 -3.19 -21.52
CA SER A 82 -12.02 -4.39 -20.73
C SER A 82 -10.94 -4.14 -19.68
N LEU A 83 -9.87 -3.40 -20.01
CA LEU A 83 -8.83 -3.06 -19.06
C LEU A 83 -9.36 -2.10 -17.96
N PHE A 84 -10.28 -1.22 -18.30
CA PHE A 84 -10.89 -0.30 -17.35
C PHE A 84 -11.86 -1.01 -16.40
N GLU A 85 -12.57 -2.02 -16.86
CA GLU A 85 -13.36 -2.90 -15.99
C GLU A 85 -12.47 -3.67 -15.00
N ASP A 86 -11.31 -4.18 -15.46
CA ASP A 86 -10.33 -4.81 -14.58
C ASP A 86 -9.78 -3.83 -13.54
N TYR A 87 -9.54 -2.58 -13.92
CA TYR A 87 -9.12 -1.52 -13.01
C TYR A 87 -10.18 -1.27 -11.92
N HIS A 88 -11.45 -1.17 -12.27
CA HIS A 88 -12.53 -1.00 -11.30
C HIS A 88 -12.70 -2.19 -10.37
N ARG A 89 -12.53 -3.42 -10.88
CA ARG A 89 -12.51 -4.62 -10.02
C ARG A 89 -11.41 -4.58 -8.98
N LEU A 90 -10.22 -4.13 -9.34
CA LEU A 90 -9.12 -3.95 -8.41
C LEU A 90 -9.39 -2.82 -7.39
N GLU A 91 -10.01 -1.74 -7.83
CA GLU A 91 -10.42 -0.62 -6.98
C GLU A 91 -11.45 -1.06 -5.94
N GLN A 92 -12.45 -1.80 -6.35
CA GLN A 92 -13.46 -2.37 -5.46
C GLN A 92 -12.85 -3.36 -4.47
N ARG A 93 -11.95 -4.23 -4.94
CA ARG A 93 -11.21 -5.17 -4.07
C ARG A 93 -10.36 -4.46 -3.02
N GLU A 94 -9.67 -3.38 -3.40
CA GLU A 94 -8.91 -2.54 -2.46
C GLU A 94 -9.82 -1.99 -1.36
N LYS A 95 -11.00 -1.49 -1.72
CA LYS A 95 -12.00 -0.96 -0.80
C LYS A 95 -12.52 -2.03 0.16
N GLU A 96 -12.96 -3.17 -0.36
CA GLU A 96 -13.47 -4.29 0.45
C GLU A 96 -12.44 -4.82 1.44
N LEU A 97 -11.17 -4.93 1.01
CA LEU A 97 -10.09 -5.36 1.89
C LEU A 97 -9.81 -4.32 2.98
N SER A 98 -9.88 -3.02 2.66
CA SER A 98 -9.73 -1.95 3.64
C SER A 98 -10.83 -1.98 4.69
N GLU A 99 -12.08 -2.12 4.27
CA GLU A 99 -13.26 -2.23 5.15
C GLU A 99 -13.16 -3.46 6.07
N LYS A 100 -12.72 -4.60 5.54
CA LYS A 100 -12.50 -5.82 6.35
C LYS A 100 -11.40 -5.64 7.40
N ILE A 101 -10.29 -5.00 7.03
CA ILE A 101 -9.21 -4.69 7.97
C ILE A 101 -9.72 -3.77 9.07
N GLU A 102 -10.44 -2.72 8.74
CA GLU A 102 -11.00 -1.78 9.72
C GLU A 102 -12.01 -2.46 10.65
N ALA A 103 -12.90 -3.28 10.11
CA ALA A 103 -13.86 -4.03 10.90
C ALA A 103 -13.22 -4.97 11.93
N LEU A 104 -12.17 -5.72 11.52
CA LEU A 104 -11.45 -6.63 12.40
C LEU A 104 -10.65 -5.91 13.50
N ASN A 105 -10.29 -4.66 13.30
CA ASN A 105 -9.45 -3.90 14.24
C ASN A 105 -10.23 -2.84 15.05
N LYS A 106 -11.54 -2.73 14.86
CA LYS A 106 -12.40 -1.71 15.49
C LYS A 106 -12.25 -1.67 17.00
N ASP A 107 -12.21 -2.84 17.63
CA ASP A 107 -12.16 -2.99 19.10
C ASP A 107 -10.76 -3.32 19.63
N ASN A 108 -9.74 -3.30 18.79
CA ASN A 108 -8.37 -3.61 19.19
C ASN A 108 -7.72 -2.42 19.92
N GLU A 109 -7.42 -2.59 21.20
CA GLU A 109 -6.86 -1.54 22.06
C GLU A 109 -5.47 -1.05 21.59
N LEU A 110 -4.63 -1.96 21.07
CA LEU A 110 -3.31 -1.58 20.54
C LEU A 110 -3.44 -0.69 19.30
N VAL A 111 -4.44 -0.95 18.45
CA VAL A 111 -4.75 -0.11 17.29
C VAL A 111 -5.25 1.26 17.75
N LYS A 112 -6.10 1.33 18.78
CA LYS A 112 -6.56 2.60 19.36
C LYS A 112 -5.39 3.43 19.91
N ILE A 113 -4.44 2.78 20.60
CA ILE A 113 -3.21 3.42 21.07
C ILE A 113 -2.38 3.95 19.89
N ALA A 114 -2.17 3.14 18.85
CA ALA A 114 -1.39 3.55 17.67
C ALA A 114 -2.03 4.74 16.94
N LEU A 115 -3.36 4.83 16.92
CA LEU A 115 -4.11 5.95 16.34
C LEU A 115 -3.90 7.28 17.06
N THR A 116 -3.42 7.30 18.32
CA THR A 116 -3.10 8.54 19.02
C THR A 116 -1.84 9.22 18.45
N CYS A 117 -1.03 8.49 17.66
CA CYS A 117 0.17 9.04 17.05
C CYS A 117 -0.21 9.92 15.83
N PRO A 118 0.21 11.20 15.80
CA PRO A 118 -0.07 12.08 14.66
C PRO A 118 0.44 11.48 13.34
N GLY A 119 -0.42 11.47 12.31
CA GLY A 119 -0.08 10.93 10.98
C GLY A 119 -0.29 9.42 10.82
N VAL A 120 -0.68 8.70 11.88
CA VAL A 120 -1.02 7.28 11.80
C VAL A 120 -2.53 7.12 11.58
N GLY A 121 -2.92 6.64 10.41
CA GLY A 121 -4.31 6.31 10.08
C GLY A 121 -4.66 4.85 10.44
N SER A 122 -5.95 4.49 10.33
CA SER A 122 -6.49 3.17 10.72
C SER A 122 -5.74 2.00 10.08
N LEU A 123 -5.51 2.06 8.78
CA LEU A 123 -4.78 1.01 8.05
C LEU A 123 -3.30 0.92 8.50
N THR A 124 -2.65 2.05 8.78
CA THR A 124 -1.26 2.05 9.25
C THR A 124 -1.17 1.50 10.67
N ALA A 125 -2.06 1.94 11.57
CA ALA A 125 -2.15 1.43 12.93
C ALA A 125 -2.36 -0.09 12.96
N SER A 126 -3.31 -0.58 12.18
CA SER A 126 -3.60 -2.00 12.03
C SER A 126 -2.39 -2.78 11.49
N ALA A 127 -1.69 -2.26 10.47
CA ALA A 127 -0.51 -2.92 9.92
C ALA A 127 0.63 -3.01 10.96
N ILE A 128 0.88 -1.93 11.70
CA ILE A 128 1.88 -1.92 12.76
C ILE A 128 1.56 -2.98 13.82
N VAL A 129 0.32 -3.02 14.30
CA VAL A 129 -0.10 -3.97 15.33
C VAL A 129 -0.03 -5.42 14.82
N ALA A 130 -0.45 -5.69 13.58
CA ALA A 130 -0.36 -7.02 12.98
C ALA A 130 1.09 -7.50 12.78
N GLU A 131 2.05 -6.58 12.58
CA GLU A 131 3.46 -6.92 12.41
C GLU A 131 4.21 -6.99 13.74
N VAL A 132 3.95 -6.07 14.65
CA VAL A 132 4.70 -5.86 15.90
C VAL A 132 4.05 -6.54 17.10
N GLY A 133 2.73 -6.63 17.12
CA GLY A 133 1.96 -7.06 18.31
C GLY A 133 2.02 -5.99 19.40
N ASP A 134 2.30 -6.41 20.63
CA ASP A 134 2.37 -5.58 21.83
C ASP A 134 3.68 -4.78 21.99
N ALA A 135 4.59 -4.87 21.03
CA ALA A 135 5.90 -4.23 21.01
C ALA A 135 6.85 -4.64 22.16
N SER A 136 6.52 -5.67 22.97
CA SER A 136 7.34 -6.12 24.11
C SER A 136 8.75 -6.59 23.72
N GLN A 137 8.93 -6.96 22.44
CA GLN A 137 10.23 -7.35 21.88
C GLN A 137 11.24 -6.20 21.76
N PHE A 138 10.78 -4.93 21.79
CA PHE A 138 11.63 -3.75 21.67
C PHE A 138 11.91 -3.13 23.04
N ARG A 139 13.17 -2.77 23.31
CA ARG A 139 13.58 -2.12 24.54
C ARG A 139 13.09 -0.68 24.63
N ASN A 140 12.93 -0.02 23.48
CA ASN A 140 12.51 1.38 23.37
C ASN A 140 12.02 1.69 21.94
N GLY A 141 11.39 2.85 21.76
CA GLY A 141 10.87 3.29 20.46
C GLY A 141 11.93 3.47 19.37
N ARG A 142 13.19 3.73 19.72
CA ARG A 142 14.28 3.84 18.74
C ARG A 142 14.60 2.48 18.12
N GLU A 143 14.57 1.41 18.90
CA GLU A 143 14.76 0.05 18.41
C GLU A 143 13.61 -0.36 17.48
N MET A 144 12.38 -0.03 17.82
CA MET A 144 11.21 -0.22 16.94
C MET A 144 11.31 0.61 15.65
N ALA A 145 11.76 1.86 15.73
CA ALA A 145 11.95 2.71 14.54
C ALA A 145 13.04 2.14 13.62
N ALA A 146 14.12 1.60 14.18
CA ALA A 146 15.16 0.93 13.43
C ALA A 146 14.66 -0.33 12.74
N TRP A 147 13.85 -1.13 13.44
CA TRP A 147 13.22 -2.33 12.89
C TRP A 147 12.27 -2.00 11.73
N ASN A 148 11.49 -0.92 11.84
CA ASN A 148 10.61 -0.44 10.77
C ASN A 148 11.36 0.21 9.59
N GLY A 149 12.67 0.40 9.67
CA GLY A 149 13.46 1.07 8.63
C GLY A 149 13.20 2.57 8.51
N VAL A 150 12.60 3.20 9.52
CA VAL A 150 12.34 4.67 9.52
C VAL A 150 13.46 5.47 10.15
N VAL A 151 14.65 4.89 10.27
CA VAL A 151 15.88 5.58 10.68
C VAL A 151 16.77 5.84 9.46
N PRO A 152 17.53 6.94 9.45
CA PRO A 152 18.50 7.21 8.40
C PRO A 152 19.54 6.09 8.32
N SER A 153 19.90 5.67 7.09
CA SER A 153 21.06 4.80 6.90
C SER A 153 22.32 5.54 7.33
N GLN A 154 23.22 4.85 8.03
CA GLN A 154 24.47 5.44 8.48
C GLN A 154 25.64 4.69 7.87
N HIS A 155 26.52 5.41 7.18
CA HIS A 155 27.82 4.93 6.74
C HIS A 155 28.90 5.65 7.54
N SER A 156 29.65 4.90 8.34
CA SER A 156 30.74 5.44 9.14
C SER A 156 32.06 4.86 8.65
N THR A 157 32.95 5.72 8.17
CA THR A 157 34.33 5.35 7.82
C THR A 157 35.30 6.39 8.40
N GLY A 158 36.37 5.93 9.03
CA GLY A 158 37.44 6.81 9.52
C GLY A 158 36.99 7.87 10.54
N GLY A 159 36.02 7.55 11.42
CA GLY A 159 35.51 8.48 12.45
C GLY A 159 34.52 9.53 11.93
N ARG A 160 34.20 9.55 10.65
CA ARG A 160 33.14 10.39 10.07
C ARG A 160 31.86 9.57 9.89
N SER A 161 30.77 10.01 10.51
CA SER A 161 29.44 9.45 10.29
C SER A 161 28.74 10.26 9.21
N THR A 162 28.34 9.59 8.12
CA THR A 162 27.49 10.18 7.08
C THR A 162 26.10 9.56 7.20
N LEU A 163 25.08 10.38 7.46
CA LEU A 163 23.69 9.96 7.48
C LEU A 163 23.15 10.02 6.06
N GLY A 164 22.63 8.90 5.59
CA GLY A 164 21.91 8.79 4.31
C GLY A 164 20.41 9.03 4.46
N GLY A 165 19.64 8.74 3.43
CA GLY A 165 18.18 8.75 3.48
C GLY A 165 17.61 7.62 4.36
N ILE A 166 16.30 7.66 4.62
CA ILE A 166 15.56 6.58 5.30
C ILE A 166 15.67 5.32 4.43
N THR A 167 15.94 4.19 5.06
CA THR A 167 16.30 2.92 4.40
C THR A 167 15.13 2.20 3.71
N LYS A 168 14.15 2.92 3.23
CA LYS A 168 13.05 2.28 2.52
C LYS A 168 13.01 2.70 1.08
#